data_be3900285d86bae0c63fc2ab835de36b
#
_entry.id   be3900285d86bae0c63fc2ab835de36b
#
_cell.length_a   1.000
_cell.length_b   1.000
_cell.length_c   1.000
_cell.angle_alpha   90.00
_cell.angle_beta   90.00
_cell.angle_gamma   90.00
#
_symmetry.space_group_name_H-M   'P 1'
#
loop_
_entity.id
_entity.type
_entity.pdbx_description
1 polymer ?
#
loop_
_entity_poly.entity_id
_entity_poly.type
_entity_poly.pdbx_seq_one_letter_code
_entity_poly.pdbx_strand_id
1 'polypeptide(L)'
;MLSRREMGALCASLLFCLLLSLGAGWAQSQLTTADQLAADTLRLHIRADTDSVRDQSAKLAVRDAVLVLTDEACPADSRADARAWAAENLVRFELTARQTLAALGIRAPVKACLVNMYFPTRRYDGGALPAGRYDAVRLDIGTRRAGRNWWCVLYPGLCRSALSLIHISEPTRLQLIS
;
A
#
# COMPACT_ATOMS: atom_id res chain seq x y z
N MET A 1 -49.87 30.55 20.70
CA MET A 1 -48.50 31.06 20.98
C MET A 1 -47.73 29.98 21.69
N LEU A 2 -46.62 29.52 21.14
CA LEU A 2 -45.74 28.57 21.78
C LEU A 2 -45.11 29.18 23.03
N SER A 3 -45.02 28.40 24.10
CA SER A 3 -44.36 28.84 25.33
C SER A 3 -42.83 28.95 25.08
N ARG A 4 -42.13 29.76 25.90
CA ARG A 4 -40.64 29.89 25.78
C ARG A 4 -39.92 28.56 25.91
N ARG A 5 -40.45 27.59 26.65
CA ARG A 5 -39.89 26.22 26.78
C ARG A 5 -40.05 25.42 25.52
N GLU A 6 -41.22 25.47 24.86
CA GLU A 6 -41.50 24.79 23.62
C GLU A 6 -40.66 25.36 22.47
N MET A 7 -40.48 26.67 22.43
CA MET A 7 -39.60 27.33 21.45
C MET A 7 -38.15 26.94 21.67
N GLY A 8 -37.67 26.85 22.91
CA GLY A 8 -36.32 26.36 23.21
C GLY A 8 -36.12 24.92 22.82
N ALA A 9 -37.08 24.04 23.04
CA ALA A 9 -37.02 22.64 22.64
C ALA A 9 -37.00 22.50 21.11
N LEU A 10 -37.79 23.27 20.37
CA LEU A 10 -37.77 23.28 18.92
C LEU A 10 -36.43 23.77 18.35
N CYS A 11 -35.87 24.84 18.91
CA CYS A 11 -34.55 25.32 18.46
C CYS A 11 -33.46 24.28 18.75
N ALA A 12 -33.48 23.62 19.93
CA ALA A 12 -32.52 22.58 20.27
C ALA A 12 -32.62 21.35 19.32
N SER A 13 -33.86 20.91 19.00
CA SER A 13 -34.06 19.81 18.09
C SER A 13 -33.61 20.13 16.66
N LEU A 14 -33.88 21.33 16.16
CA LEU A 14 -33.42 21.79 14.86
C LEU A 14 -31.89 21.87 14.80
N LEU A 15 -31.27 22.42 15.85
CA LEU A 15 -29.79 22.45 15.95
C LEU A 15 -29.20 21.06 15.96
N PHE A 16 -29.79 20.14 16.71
CA PHE A 16 -29.35 18.74 16.78
C PHE A 16 -29.48 18.04 15.39
N CYS A 17 -30.63 18.21 14.72
CA CYS A 17 -30.81 17.68 13.35
C CYS A 17 -29.78 18.25 12.35
N LEU A 18 -29.49 19.56 12.46
CA LEU A 18 -28.50 20.21 11.62
C LEU A 18 -27.09 19.60 11.85
N LEU A 19 -26.70 19.43 13.10
CA LEU A 19 -25.41 18.84 13.45
C LEU A 19 -25.29 17.39 12.96
N LEU A 20 -26.37 16.60 13.11
CA LEU A 20 -26.41 15.23 12.59
C LEU A 20 -26.29 15.21 11.05
N SER A 21 -26.98 16.09 10.36
CA SER A 21 -26.94 16.18 8.88
C SER A 21 -25.54 16.59 8.39
N LEU A 22 -24.91 17.56 9.03
CA LEU A 22 -23.54 17.97 8.73
C LEU A 22 -22.53 16.82 9.00
N GLY A 23 -22.68 16.13 10.13
CA GLY A 23 -21.85 14.97 10.48
C GLY A 23 -22.01 13.82 9.49
N ALA A 24 -23.24 13.51 9.09
CA ALA A 24 -23.52 12.48 8.11
C ALA A 24 -22.94 12.84 6.72
N GLY A 25 -23.10 14.09 6.29
CA GLY A 25 -22.52 14.57 5.03
C GLY A 25 -21.00 14.51 5.02
N TRP A 26 -20.37 14.90 6.13
CA TRP A 26 -18.92 14.78 6.25
C TRP A 26 -18.45 13.32 6.23
N ALA A 27 -19.12 12.44 6.97
CA ALA A 27 -18.81 11.01 6.96
C ALA A 27 -18.95 10.39 5.55
N GLN A 28 -20.02 10.73 4.83
CA GLN A 28 -20.23 10.28 3.47
C GLN A 28 -19.13 10.76 2.53
N SER A 29 -18.68 12.00 2.64
CA SER A 29 -17.59 12.52 1.80
C SER A 29 -16.27 11.80 2.05
N GLN A 30 -15.99 11.40 3.30
CA GLN A 30 -14.79 10.61 3.63
C GLN A 30 -14.85 9.20 3.03
N LEU A 31 -16.02 8.56 3.05
CA LEU A 31 -16.20 7.23 2.46
C LEU A 31 -16.03 7.28 0.94
N THR A 32 -16.63 8.25 0.25
CA THR A 32 -16.48 8.40 -1.20
C THR A 32 -15.03 8.68 -1.61
N THR A 33 -14.30 9.49 -0.85
CA THR A 33 -12.88 9.76 -1.08
C THR A 33 -12.04 8.49 -0.88
N ALA A 34 -12.34 7.70 0.16
CA ALA A 34 -11.64 6.43 0.41
C ALA A 34 -11.87 5.43 -0.72
N ASP A 35 -13.11 5.31 -1.21
CA ASP A 35 -13.45 4.42 -2.33
C ASP A 35 -12.78 4.85 -3.63
N GLN A 36 -12.73 6.16 -3.90
CA GLN A 36 -12.02 6.72 -5.06
C GLN A 36 -10.52 6.42 -4.98
N LEU A 37 -9.88 6.65 -3.83
CA LEU A 37 -8.47 6.33 -3.64
C LEU A 37 -8.20 4.82 -3.82
N ALA A 38 -9.11 3.97 -3.35
CA ALA A 38 -9.00 2.52 -3.56
C ALA A 38 -9.19 2.15 -5.04
N ALA A 39 -10.13 2.81 -5.72
CA ALA A 39 -10.37 2.61 -7.15
C ALA A 39 -9.18 3.04 -8.02
N ASP A 40 -8.40 4.03 -7.59
CA ASP A 40 -7.28 4.59 -8.34
C ASP A 40 -5.91 4.01 -7.92
N THR A 41 -5.90 3.05 -6.99
CA THR A 41 -4.64 2.53 -6.44
C THR A 41 -4.48 1.03 -6.73
N LEU A 42 -3.32 0.65 -7.30
CA LEU A 42 -2.84 -0.74 -7.31
C LEU A 42 -1.77 -0.90 -6.24
N ARG A 43 -1.94 -1.88 -5.36
CA ARG A 43 -1.05 -2.10 -4.22
C ARG A 43 -0.07 -3.24 -4.47
N LEU A 44 1.00 -3.27 -3.65
CA LEU A 44 1.95 -4.37 -3.56
C LEU A 44 1.90 -4.95 -2.15
N HIS A 45 1.79 -6.27 -2.07
CA HIS A 45 1.81 -7.02 -0.83
C HIS A 45 2.87 -8.13 -0.92
N ILE A 46 3.89 -8.08 -0.08
CA ILE A 46 4.94 -9.11 -0.02
C ILE A 46 4.90 -9.79 1.34
N ARG A 47 4.85 -11.12 1.35
CA ARG A 47 4.94 -11.94 2.56
C ARG A 47 6.27 -12.67 2.60
N ALA A 48 6.98 -12.55 3.71
CA ALA A 48 8.15 -13.36 3.99
C ALA A 48 7.75 -14.78 4.44
N ASP A 49 8.66 -15.75 4.30
CA ASP A 49 8.43 -17.12 4.76
C ASP A 49 8.33 -17.19 6.29
N THR A 50 9.23 -16.49 6.99
CA THR A 50 9.25 -16.41 8.46
C THR A 50 9.56 -14.98 8.95
N ASP A 51 9.54 -14.81 10.29
CA ASP A 51 9.95 -13.55 10.95
C ASP A 51 11.45 -13.48 11.24
N SER A 52 12.26 -14.42 10.74
CA SER A 52 13.71 -14.35 10.87
C SER A 52 14.28 -13.07 10.26
N VAL A 53 15.35 -12.53 10.82
CA VAL A 53 16.04 -11.34 10.28
C VAL A 53 16.41 -11.55 8.83
N ARG A 54 16.87 -12.76 8.47
CA ARG A 54 17.25 -13.13 7.10
C ARG A 54 16.06 -13.00 6.13
N ASP A 55 14.92 -13.59 6.48
CA ASP A 55 13.74 -13.58 5.60
C ASP A 55 13.11 -12.19 5.50
N GLN A 56 13.16 -11.43 6.59
CA GLN A 56 12.67 -10.04 6.59
C GLN A 56 13.57 -9.14 5.73
N SER A 57 14.91 -9.29 5.80
CA SER A 57 15.85 -8.55 4.93
C SER A 57 15.68 -8.95 3.47
N ALA A 58 15.54 -10.25 3.18
CA ALA A 58 15.30 -10.76 1.84
C ALA A 58 14.00 -10.21 1.23
N LYS A 59 12.93 -10.15 2.02
CA LYS A 59 11.67 -9.51 1.61
C LYS A 59 11.85 -8.05 1.20
N LEU A 60 12.67 -7.29 1.95
CA LEU A 60 12.93 -5.89 1.62
C LEU A 60 13.74 -5.76 0.32
N ALA A 61 14.72 -6.61 0.10
CA ALA A 61 15.48 -6.64 -1.16
C ALA A 61 14.57 -7.00 -2.36
N VAL A 62 13.67 -7.97 -2.19
CA VAL A 62 12.66 -8.32 -3.22
C VAL A 62 11.74 -7.14 -3.49
N ARG A 63 11.30 -6.42 -2.46
CA ARG A 63 10.50 -5.19 -2.62
C ARG A 63 11.22 -4.20 -3.54
N ASP A 64 12.47 -3.90 -3.23
CA ASP A 64 13.25 -2.89 -3.97
C ASP A 64 13.41 -3.29 -5.44
N ALA A 65 13.75 -4.54 -5.71
CA ALA A 65 13.87 -5.05 -7.07
C ALA A 65 12.55 -5.02 -7.85
N VAL A 66 11.44 -5.31 -7.20
CA VAL A 66 10.10 -5.27 -7.81
C VAL A 66 9.66 -3.84 -8.09
N LEU A 67 9.97 -2.89 -7.21
CA LEU A 67 9.67 -1.47 -7.44
C LEU A 67 10.46 -0.92 -8.62
N VAL A 68 11.75 -1.26 -8.73
CA VAL A 68 12.59 -0.90 -9.89
C VAL A 68 12.01 -1.49 -11.17
N LEU A 69 11.68 -2.79 -11.19
CA LEU A 69 11.04 -3.43 -12.34
C LEU A 69 9.77 -2.70 -12.79
N THR A 70 8.93 -2.30 -11.83
CA THR A 70 7.67 -1.62 -12.13
C THR A 70 7.93 -0.22 -12.67
N ASP A 71 8.87 0.49 -12.09
CA ASP A 71 9.23 1.85 -12.49
C ASP A 71 9.79 1.93 -13.91
N GLU A 72 10.62 0.96 -14.27
CA GLU A 72 11.27 0.89 -15.58
C GLU A 72 10.36 0.33 -16.69
N ALA A 73 9.45 -0.58 -16.35
CA ALA A 73 8.75 -1.39 -17.33
C ALA A 73 7.23 -1.21 -17.39
N CYS A 74 6.61 -0.52 -16.43
CA CYS A 74 5.17 -0.31 -16.42
C CYS A 74 4.80 1.03 -17.11
N PRO A 75 4.23 1.01 -18.32
CA PRO A 75 3.87 2.22 -19.06
C PRO A 75 2.47 2.74 -18.67
N ALA A 76 2.05 2.60 -17.43
CA ALA A 76 0.67 2.82 -17.04
C ALA A 76 0.37 4.31 -16.80
N ASP A 77 -0.65 4.80 -17.48
CA ASP A 77 -1.25 6.12 -17.26
C ASP A 77 -2.47 6.06 -16.33
N SER A 78 -2.99 4.86 -16.07
CA SER A 78 -4.11 4.61 -15.18
C SER A 78 -3.90 3.37 -14.30
N ARG A 79 -4.70 3.24 -13.22
CA ARG A 79 -4.72 2.01 -12.43
C ARG A 79 -5.13 0.79 -13.26
N ALA A 80 -6.06 0.96 -14.20
CA ALA A 80 -6.52 -0.13 -15.05
C ALA A 80 -5.37 -0.69 -15.90
N ASP A 81 -4.57 0.20 -16.50
CA ASP A 81 -3.40 -0.16 -17.30
C ASP A 81 -2.32 -0.82 -16.44
N ALA A 82 -2.04 -0.24 -15.26
CA ALA A 82 -1.09 -0.82 -14.30
C ALA A 82 -1.52 -2.23 -13.88
N ARG A 83 -2.81 -2.45 -13.64
CA ARG A 83 -3.36 -3.75 -13.28
C ARG A 83 -3.27 -4.75 -14.44
N ALA A 84 -3.60 -4.32 -15.66
CA ALA A 84 -3.51 -5.17 -16.86
C ALA A 84 -2.05 -5.58 -17.10
N TRP A 85 -1.14 -4.60 -17.10
CA TRP A 85 0.29 -4.87 -17.21
C TRP A 85 0.80 -5.83 -16.12
N ALA A 86 0.40 -5.62 -14.88
CA ALA A 86 0.79 -6.50 -13.79
C ALA A 86 0.26 -7.93 -13.97
N ALA A 87 -0.97 -8.11 -14.49
CA ALA A 87 -1.54 -9.42 -14.79
C ALA A 87 -0.70 -10.20 -15.84
N GLU A 88 -0.26 -9.51 -16.87
CA GLU A 88 0.56 -10.08 -17.94
C GLU A 88 2.01 -10.37 -17.49
N ASN A 89 2.48 -9.65 -16.48
CA ASN A 89 3.88 -9.71 -16.02
C ASN A 89 4.08 -10.47 -14.70
N LEU A 90 3.10 -11.25 -14.21
CA LEU A 90 3.23 -12.01 -12.94
C LEU A 90 4.46 -12.92 -12.93
N VAL A 91 4.79 -13.54 -14.05
CA VAL A 91 5.99 -14.38 -14.20
C VAL A 91 7.27 -13.55 -14.06
N ARG A 92 7.30 -12.31 -14.56
CA ARG A 92 8.44 -11.40 -14.39
C ARG A 92 8.64 -11.02 -12.93
N PHE A 93 7.56 -10.74 -12.20
CA PHE A 93 7.63 -10.50 -10.75
C PHE A 93 8.22 -11.69 -10.00
N GLU A 94 7.78 -12.93 -10.32
CA GLU A 94 8.34 -14.14 -9.72
C GLU A 94 9.82 -14.31 -10.04
N LEU A 95 10.22 -14.09 -11.30
CA LEU A 95 11.59 -14.24 -11.75
C LEU A 95 12.51 -13.23 -11.07
N THR A 96 12.12 -11.94 -11.06
CA THR A 96 12.85 -10.86 -10.37
C THR A 96 13.05 -11.18 -8.89
N ALA A 97 11.99 -11.62 -8.22
CA ALA A 97 12.07 -11.99 -6.81
C ALA A 97 13.01 -13.19 -6.58
N ARG A 98 12.93 -14.24 -7.41
CA ARG A 98 13.81 -15.41 -7.31
C ARG A 98 15.28 -15.07 -7.59
N GLN A 99 15.55 -14.22 -8.57
CA GLN A 99 16.91 -13.74 -8.87
C GLN A 99 17.49 -12.95 -7.69
N THR A 100 16.71 -12.06 -7.11
CA THR A 100 17.09 -11.29 -5.92
C THR A 100 17.40 -12.21 -4.74
N LEU A 101 16.55 -13.20 -4.48
CA LEU A 101 16.78 -14.19 -3.42
C LEU A 101 18.02 -15.02 -3.69
N ALA A 102 18.25 -15.45 -4.93
CA ALA A 102 19.42 -16.23 -5.32
C ALA A 102 20.72 -15.44 -5.11
N ALA A 103 20.74 -14.13 -5.41
CA ALA A 103 21.87 -13.25 -5.12
C ALA A 103 22.20 -13.15 -3.61
N LEU A 104 21.20 -13.33 -2.74
CA LEU A 104 21.36 -13.41 -1.30
C LEU A 104 21.65 -14.82 -0.77
N GLY A 105 21.87 -15.79 -1.67
CA GLY A 105 22.09 -17.18 -1.30
C GLY A 105 20.85 -17.88 -0.73
N ILE A 106 19.64 -17.41 -1.08
CA ILE A 106 18.36 -17.95 -0.61
C ILE A 106 17.67 -18.66 -1.77
N ARG A 107 17.38 -19.95 -1.59
CA ARG A 107 16.59 -20.75 -2.53
C ARG A 107 15.19 -20.97 -1.94
N ALA A 108 14.28 -20.09 -2.28
CA ALA A 108 12.88 -20.19 -1.85
C ALA A 108 11.94 -20.08 -3.06
N PRO A 109 10.82 -20.82 -3.09
CA PRO A 109 9.81 -20.63 -4.10
C PRO A 109 9.17 -19.25 -3.93
N VAL A 110 8.82 -18.61 -5.04
CA VAL A 110 8.07 -17.36 -5.05
C VAL A 110 6.86 -17.54 -5.92
N LYS A 111 5.71 -17.07 -5.45
CA LYS A 111 4.47 -17.03 -6.22
C LYS A 111 3.93 -15.61 -6.26
N ALA A 112 3.68 -15.12 -7.49
CA ALA A 112 2.98 -13.86 -7.72
C ALA A 112 1.52 -14.12 -8.10
N CYS A 113 0.61 -13.29 -7.62
CA CYS A 113 -0.79 -13.31 -8.04
C CYS A 113 -1.44 -11.94 -7.87
N LEU A 114 -2.41 -11.64 -8.73
CA LEU A 114 -3.33 -10.53 -8.51
C LEU A 114 -4.44 -10.95 -7.56
N VAL A 115 -4.69 -10.12 -6.57
CA VAL A 115 -5.71 -10.35 -5.54
C VAL A 115 -6.47 -9.06 -5.26
N ASN A 116 -7.74 -9.19 -4.87
CA ASN A 116 -8.47 -8.11 -4.22
C ASN A 116 -8.56 -8.43 -2.73
N MET A 117 -7.87 -7.66 -1.88
CA MET A 117 -7.75 -7.96 -0.46
C MET A 117 -7.87 -6.70 0.41
N TYR A 118 -8.18 -6.90 1.69
CA TYR A 118 -8.27 -5.82 2.66
C TYR A 118 -6.88 -5.36 3.10
N PHE A 119 -6.69 -4.03 3.12
CA PHE A 119 -5.52 -3.36 3.65
C PHE A 119 -5.93 -2.46 4.82
N PRO A 120 -5.18 -2.44 5.92
CA PRO A 120 -5.38 -1.45 6.97
C PRO A 120 -4.90 -0.07 6.49
N THR A 121 -5.33 0.99 7.18
CA THR A 121 -4.81 2.34 6.96
C THR A 121 -3.29 2.36 7.06
N ARG A 122 -2.64 2.94 6.05
CA ARG A 122 -1.17 3.09 6.01
C ARG A 122 -0.79 4.51 5.65
N ARG A 123 0.22 5.03 6.35
CA ARG A 123 0.84 6.33 6.04
C ARG A 123 2.09 6.12 5.20
N TYR A 124 2.27 6.98 4.21
CA TYR A 124 3.42 7.08 3.32
C TYR A 124 3.86 8.54 3.31
N ASP A 125 5.03 8.85 2.76
CA ASP A 125 5.56 10.23 2.70
C ASP A 125 4.65 11.18 1.91
N GLY A 126 3.89 10.66 0.93
CA GLY A 126 2.92 11.41 0.13
C GLY A 126 1.51 11.47 0.70
N GLY A 127 1.25 10.92 1.91
CA GLY A 127 -0.08 10.91 2.51
C GLY A 127 -0.50 9.59 3.14
N ALA A 128 -1.78 9.48 3.47
CA ALA A 128 -2.34 8.26 4.04
C ALA A 128 -3.32 7.59 3.07
N LEU A 129 -3.19 6.28 2.91
CA LEU A 129 -4.22 5.48 2.26
C LEU A 129 -5.15 4.90 3.33
N PRO A 130 -6.46 5.08 3.19
CA PRO A 130 -7.44 4.57 4.14
C PRO A 130 -7.49 3.04 4.14
N ALA A 131 -8.04 2.47 5.19
CA ALA A 131 -8.38 1.07 5.23
C ALA A 131 -9.46 0.75 4.19
N GLY A 132 -9.33 -0.37 3.50
CA GLY A 132 -10.29 -0.76 2.46
C GLY A 132 -9.83 -1.98 1.66
N ARG A 133 -10.64 -2.34 0.68
CA ARG A 133 -10.28 -3.39 -0.29
C ARG A 133 -9.61 -2.77 -1.50
N TYR A 134 -8.44 -3.32 -1.85
CA TYR A 134 -7.64 -2.85 -2.97
C TYR A 134 -7.25 -4.03 -3.85
N ASP A 135 -7.13 -3.77 -5.15
CA ASP A 135 -6.39 -4.67 -6.03
C ASP A 135 -4.90 -4.59 -5.69
N ALA A 136 -4.25 -5.72 -5.67
CA ALA A 136 -2.83 -5.81 -5.33
C ALA A 136 -2.11 -6.93 -6.08
N VAL A 137 -0.86 -6.70 -6.43
CA VAL A 137 0.09 -7.77 -6.72
C VAL A 137 0.57 -8.32 -5.39
N ARG A 138 0.33 -9.61 -5.15
CA ARG A 138 0.84 -10.30 -3.97
C ARG A 138 1.98 -11.23 -4.35
N LEU A 139 3.09 -11.10 -3.62
CA LEU A 139 4.26 -11.96 -3.71
C LEU A 139 4.38 -12.77 -2.42
N ASP A 140 4.27 -14.07 -2.53
CA ASP A 140 4.47 -15.02 -1.43
C ASP A 140 5.86 -15.63 -1.57
N ILE A 141 6.76 -15.34 -0.63
CA ILE A 141 8.11 -15.91 -0.56
C ILE A 141 8.07 -17.11 0.38
N GLY A 142 8.59 -18.26 -0.10
CA GLY A 142 8.61 -19.49 0.66
C GLY A 142 7.26 -20.22 0.73
N THR A 143 7.18 -21.20 1.60
CA THR A 143 6.01 -22.07 1.74
C THR A 143 5.22 -21.85 3.02
N ARG A 144 5.87 -21.37 4.08
CA ARG A 144 5.27 -21.17 5.42
C ARG A 144 4.35 -19.96 5.45
N ARG A 145 4.73 -18.87 4.76
CA ARG A 145 3.95 -17.62 4.67
C ARG A 145 3.58 -17.03 6.04
N ALA A 146 4.42 -17.30 7.04
CA ALA A 146 4.19 -16.91 8.44
C ALA A 146 4.89 -15.61 8.83
N GLY A 147 5.74 -15.06 7.95
CA GLY A 147 6.48 -13.84 8.23
C GLY A 147 5.64 -12.57 8.07
N ARG A 148 6.13 -11.48 8.63
CA ARG A 148 5.49 -10.16 8.56
C ARG A 148 5.33 -9.69 7.13
N ASN A 149 4.18 -9.05 6.90
CA ASN A 149 3.81 -8.49 5.62
C ASN A 149 4.53 -7.16 5.33
N TRP A 150 4.81 -6.91 4.06
CA TRP A 150 5.13 -5.58 3.55
C TRP A 150 3.97 -5.07 2.69
N TRP A 151 3.58 -3.84 2.91
CA TRP A 151 2.44 -3.19 2.28
C TRP A 151 2.91 -1.93 1.58
N CYS A 152 2.78 -1.87 0.27
CA CYS A 152 3.22 -0.74 -0.54
C CYS A 152 2.18 -0.36 -1.59
N VAL A 153 2.50 0.63 -2.40
CA VAL A 153 1.73 1.10 -3.55
C VAL A 153 2.56 0.86 -4.80
N LEU A 154 1.96 0.21 -5.78
CA LEU A 154 2.56 -0.02 -7.08
C LEU A 154 2.19 1.11 -8.06
N TYR A 155 0.91 1.53 -8.02
CA TYR A 155 0.39 2.63 -8.81
C TYR A 155 -0.63 3.44 -8.00
N PRO A 156 -0.64 4.78 -8.06
CA PRO A 156 0.42 5.63 -8.60
C PRO A 156 1.71 5.47 -7.79
N GLY A 157 2.86 5.80 -8.37
CA GLY A 157 4.20 5.55 -7.80
C GLY A 157 4.54 6.29 -6.51
N LEU A 158 3.75 6.11 -5.45
CA LEU A 158 3.99 6.73 -4.13
C LEU A 158 5.20 6.15 -3.37
N CYS A 159 5.68 4.97 -3.77
CA CYS A 159 6.87 4.37 -3.16
C CYS A 159 8.19 4.82 -3.80
N ARG A 160 8.14 5.65 -4.83
CA ARG A 160 9.34 6.18 -5.52
C ARG A 160 10.22 7.04 -4.63
N SER A 161 9.62 7.85 -3.76
CA SER A 161 10.35 8.73 -2.84
C SER A 161 11.18 7.95 -1.81
N ALA A 162 10.73 6.78 -1.37
CA ALA A 162 11.47 5.95 -0.43
C ALA A 162 12.75 5.34 -1.02
N LEU A 163 12.75 4.97 -2.32
CA LEU A 163 13.93 4.45 -3.02
C LEU A 163 14.98 5.54 -3.29
N SER A 164 14.54 6.73 -3.63
CA SER A 164 15.42 7.89 -3.87
C SER A 164 16.21 8.30 -2.63
N LEU A 165 15.65 8.18 -1.43
CA LEU A 165 16.30 8.53 -0.18
C LEU A 165 17.31 7.46 0.30
N ILE A 166 17.14 6.20 -0.07
CA ILE A 166 18.08 5.13 0.31
C ILE A 166 19.39 5.24 -0.48
N HIS A 167 19.35 5.70 -1.73
CA HIS A 167 20.57 5.90 -2.53
C HIS A 167 21.37 7.16 -2.16
N ILE A 168 20.80 8.09 -1.42
CA ILE A 168 21.49 9.34 -1.01
C ILE A 168 22.17 9.19 0.36
N SER A 169 21.83 8.20 1.17
CA SER A 169 22.33 8.07 2.55
C SER A 169 23.48 7.08 2.76
N GLU A 170 24.05 6.48 1.71
CA GLU A 170 25.15 5.50 1.85
C GLU A 170 26.58 5.92 1.44
N PRO A 171 26.95 7.19 1.11
CA PRO A 171 28.36 7.50 0.93
C PRO A 171 29.15 7.79 2.20
N THR A 172 28.52 7.87 3.38
CA THR A 172 29.19 8.40 4.59
C THR A 172 29.54 7.37 5.65
N ARG A 173 29.26 6.09 5.46
CA ARG A 173 29.53 5.06 6.49
C ARG A 173 30.84 4.30 6.33
N LEU A 174 31.63 4.58 5.30
CA LEU A 174 32.91 3.90 5.02
C LEU A 174 34.16 4.75 5.30
N GLN A 175 34.05 5.92 5.93
CA GLN A 175 35.22 6.77 6.24
C GLN A 175 35.56 6.93 7.71
N LEU A 176 35.08 6.10 8.61
CA LEU A 176 35.41 6.19 10.05
C LEU A 176 35.92 4.85 10.63
N ILE A 177 36.76 4.12 9.89
CA ILE A 177 37.64 3.10 10.45
C ILE A 177 38.99 3.23 9.76
N SER A 178 39.82 4.13 10.26
CA SER A 178 41.28 4.16 10.15
C SER A 178 41.83 4.51 11.51
#